data_e7f36c6b8f99469d501d91f65cb46c4a
#
_entry.id   e7f36c6b8f99469d501d91f65cb46c4a
#
_cell.length_a   1.000
_cell.length_b   1.000
_cell.length_c   1.000
_cell.angle_alpha   90.00
_cell.angle_beta   90.00
_cell.angle_gamma   90.00
#
_symmetry.space_group_name_H-M   'P 1'
#
loop_
_entity.id
_entity.type
_entity.pdbx_description
1 polymer ?
#
loop_
_entity_poly.entity_id
_entity_poly.type
_entity_poly.pdbx_seq_one_letter_code
_entity_poly.pdbx_strand_id
1 'polypeptide(L)'
;MKKKIQTSTTYTSSDEKKNRDKLIKLFKQWPSSDEFKMRNLGLFQNRINLMRILFMNELYQKTINVTGDIMEFGCRWGQNLSLFLNFRGIYEPYNMQKKIIGFDTFSGFPSISKYENKGNKKLAKPGAFSTTSKYEKYLDEILNYQSSESPASH
;
A
#
# COMPACT_ATOMS: atom_id res chain seq x y z
N MET A 1 -14.25 -10.91 18.21
CA MET A 1 -12.97 -10.25 18.56
C MET A 1 -12.27 -9.83 17.27
N LYS A 2 -12.03 -8.53 17.05
CA LYS A 2 -11.24 -8.07 15.89
C LYS A 2 -9.80 -8.53 16.07
N LYS A 3 -9.30 -9.37 15.17
CA LYS A 3 -7.92 -9.87 15.18
C LYS A 3 -6.98 -8.66 15.11
N LYS A 4 -6.11 -8.48 16.11
CA LYS A 4 -5.17 -7.35 16.16
C LYS A 4 -4.16 -7.54 15.03
N ILE A 5 -4.26 -6.71 13.98
CA ILE A 5 -3.35 -6.75 12.83
C ILE A 5 -1.96 -6.37 13.34
N GLN A 6 -0.98 -7.23 13.08
CA GLN A 6 0.40 -6.96 13.48
C GLN A 6 1.00 -5.90 12.54
N THR A 7 1.17 -4.70 13.04
CA THR A 7 1.96 -3.66 12.36
C THR A 7 3.45 -3.91 12.60
N SER A 8 4.29 -3.55 11.63
CA SER A 8 5.74 -3.63 11.79
C SER A 8 6.18 -2.88 13.05
N THR A 9 7.07 -3.47 13.84
CA THR A 9 7.75 -2.75 14.92
C THR A 9 8.74 -1.78 14.28
N THR A 10 8.33 -0.55 14.11
CA THR A 10 9.24 0.54 13.74
C THR A 10 9.97 0.99 15.01
N TYR A 11 11.24 1.37 14.85
CA TYR A 11 12.01 2.10 15.88
C TYR A 11 11.43 3.52 16.05
N THR A 12 10.21 3.59 16.56
CA THR A 12 9.44 4.81 16.72
C THR A 12 9.50 5.21 18.19
N SER A 13 9.87 6.43 18.49
CA SER A 13 9.83 6.96 19.86
C SER A 13 8.40 7.00 20.40
N SER A 14 8.26 7.06 21.74
CA SER A 14 6.95 7.18 22.38
C SER A 14 6.19 8.43 21.92
N ASP A 15 6.90 9.52 21.67
CA ASP A 15 6.31 10.79 21.25
C ASP A 15 5.87 10.78 19.80
N GLU A 16 6.64 10.15 18.92
CA GLU A 16 6.21 9.92 17.53
C GLU A 16 4.94 9.05 17.47
N LYS A 17 4.85 8.05 18.35
CA LYS A 17 3.63 7.23 18.44
C LYS A 17 2.44 8.06 18.90
N LYS A 18 2.59 8.87 19.96
CA LYS A 18 1.53 9.77 20.46
C LYS A 18 1.08 10.77 19.38
N ASN A 19 2.04 11.35 18.65
CA ASN A 19 1.73 12.30 17.58
C ASN A 19 0.98 11.62 16.42
N ARG A 20 1.37 10.40 16.07
CA ARG A 20 0.66 9.60 15.06
C ARG A 20 -0.76 9.27 15.50
N ASP A 21 -0.96 8.88 16.76
CA ASP A 21 -2.29 8.60 17.31
C ASP A 21 -3.18 9.86 17.30
N LYS A 22 -2.61 11.05 17.59
CA LYS A 22 -3.31 12.34 17.45
C LYS A 22 -3.75 12.59 16.00
N LEU A 23 -2.86 12.38 15.03
CA LEU A 23 -3.19 12.57 13.61
C LEU A 23 -4.30 11.62 13.17
N ILE A 24 -4.26 10.35 13.59
CA ILE A 24 -5.33 9.37 13.33
C ILE A 24 -6.66 9.83 13.93
N LYS A 25 -6.63 10.40 15.14
CA LYS A 25 -7.83 10.95 15.77
C LYS A 25 -8.41 12.11 14.95
N LEU A 26 -7.59 13.06 14.52
CA LEU A 26 -7.99 14.18 13.67
C LEU A 26 -8.57 13.70 12.33
N PHE A 27 -7.93 12.72 11.68
CA PHE A 27 -8.44 12.10 10.46
C PHE A 27 -9.85 11.52 10.64
N LYS A 28 -10.11 10.84 11.78
CA LYS A 28 -11.43 10.30 12.10
C LYS A 28 -12.47 11.38 12.40
N GLN A 29 -12.04 12.51 12.93
CA GLN A 29 -12.87 13.66 13.32
C GLN A 29 -13.01 14.71 12.20
N TRP A 30 -12.67 14.35 10.96
CA TRP A 30 -12.80 15.25 9.81
C TRP A 30 -14.20 15.90 9.78
N PRO A 31 -14.30 17.25 9.70
CA PRO A 31 -15.55 17.97 9.92
C PRO A 31 -16.45 18.07 8.67
N SER A 32 -16.12 17.38 7.58
CA SER A 32 -16.84 17.45 6.32
C SER A 32 -17.10 16.06 5.75
N SER A 33 -17.59 15.97 4.51
CA SER A 33 -17.87 14.68 3.83
C SER A 33 -16.59 13.87 3.56
N ASP A 34 -16.76 12.56 3.39
CA ASP A 34 -15.64 11.67 3.03
C ASP A 34 -15.09 11.99 1.64
N GLU A 35 -15.89 12.51 0.70
CA GLU A 35 -15.42 12.98 -0.59
C GLU A 35 -14.40 14.11 -0.44
N PHE A 36 -14.71 15.14 0.36
CA PHE A 36 -13.76 16.22 0.63
C PHE A 36 -12.54 15.74 1.41
N LYS A 37 -12.68 14.74 2.28
CA LYS A 37 -11.53 14.08 2.94
C LYS A 37 -10.60 13.44 1.93
N MET A 38 -11.14 12.69 0.97
CA MET A 38 -10.38 12.05 -0.10
C MET A 38 -9.58 13.08 -0.92
N ARG A 39 -10.20 14.19 -1.29
CA ARG A 39 -9.54 15.30 -2.04
C ARG A 39 -8.43 15.98 -1.23
N ASN A 40 -8.47 15.90 0.11
CA ASN A 40 -7.54 16.55 1.02
C ASN A 40 -6.63 15.58 1.78
N LEU A 41 -6.40 14.37 1.26
CA LEU A 41 -5.55 13.37 1.92
C LEU A 41 -4.13 13.85 2.22
N GLY A 42 -3.64 14.85 1.48
CA GLY A 42 -2.35 15.49 1.74
C GLY A 42 -2.19 16.05 3.17
N LEU A 43 -3.29 16.52 3.79
CA LEU A 43 -3.29 16.99 5.18
C LEU A 43 -2.89 15.90 6.21
N PHE A 44 -3.13 14.66 5.88
CA PHE A 44 -2.93 13.52 6.78
C PHE A 44 -1.68 12.70 6.44
N GLN A 45 -0.91 13.14 5.45
CA GLN A 45 0.35 12.49 5.09
C GLN A 45 1.46 12.90 6.07
N ASN A 46 2.16 11.92 6.60
CA ASN A 46 3.40 12.15 7.30
C ASN A 46 4.61 12.02 6.35
N ARG A 47 5.78 12.47 6.80
CA ARG A 47 7.01 12.43 6.00
C ARG A 47 7.34 11.05 5.45
N ILE A 48 7.11 9.99 6.25
CA ILE A 48 7.44 8.60 5.86
C ILE A 48 6.54 8.14 4.71
N ASN A 49 5.24 8.41 4.82
CA ASN A 49 4.28 8.05 3.78
C ASN A 49 4.56 8.84 2.50
N LEU A 50 4.80 10.15 2.62
CA LEU A 50 5.09 11.00 1.47
C LEU A 50 6.41 10.58 0.79
N MET A 51 7.47 10.33 1.57
CA MET A 51 8.74 9.85 1.04
C MET A 51 8.58 8.54 0.27
N ARG A 52 7.74 7.62 0.77
CA ARG A 52 7.44 6.37 0.06
C ARG A 52 6.74 6.63 -1.28
N ILE A 53 5.77 7.53 -1.32
CA ILE A 53 5.08 7.89 -2.56
C ILE A 53 6.07 8.47 -3.57
N LEU A 54 6.91 9.42 -3.14
CA LEU A 54 7.95 10.03 -4.00
C LEU A 54 8.95 8.98 -4.51
N PHE A 55 9.39 8.07 -3.65
CA PHE A 55 10.29 6.99 -4.05
C PHE A 55 9.65 6.05 -5.08
N MET A 56 8.39 5.66 -4.88
CA MET A 56 7.66 4.83 -5.85
C MET A 56 7.45 5.56 -7.17
N ASN A 57 7.21 6.87 -7.12
CA ASN A 57 7.14 7.71 -8.31
C ASN A 57 8.47 7.70 -9.08
N GLU A 58 9.60 7.89 -8.40
CA GLU A 58 10.93 7.81 -9.04
C GLU A 58 11.20 6.44 -9.67
N LEU A 59 10.82 5.36 -8.98
CA LEU A 59 10.92 4.01 -9.53
C LEU A 59 10.07 3.85 -10.80
N TYR A 60 8.81 4.33 -10.76
CA TYR A 60 7.93 4.24 -11.92
C TYR A 60 8.50 4.98 -13.13
N GLN A 61 9.00 6.20 -12.94
CA GLN A 61 9.61 6.99 -14.03
C GLN A 61 10.77 6.25 -14.72
N LYS A 62 11.52 5.42 -13.99
CA LYS A 62 12.58 4.58 -14.58
C LYS A 62 12.03 3.45 -15.46
N THR A 63 10.75 3.11 -15.33
CA THR A 63 10.10 2.06 -16.14
C THR A 63 9.45 2.59 -17.41
N ILE A 64 9.31 3.89 -17.61
CA ILE A 64 8.57 4.48 -18.74
C ILE A 64 9.10 3.97 -20.08
N ASN A 65 10.45 3.92 -20.23
CA ASN A 65 11.11 3.46 -21.45
C ASN A 65 11.47 1.96 -21.42
N VAL A 66 10.92 1.20 -20.45
CA VAL A 66 11.15 -0.24 -20.34
C VAL A 66 9.91 -0.97 -20.81
N THR A 67 10.09 -1.86 -21.78
CA THR A 67 8.99 -2.70 -22.30
C THR A 67 8.68 -3.82 -21.29
N GLY A 68 7.39 -4.15 -21.14
CA GLY A 68 6.93 -5.23 -20.27
C GLY A 68 6.04 -4.77 -19.13
N ASP A 69 5.75 -5.69 -18.22
CA ASP A 69 4.84 -5.52 -17.11
C ASP A 69 5.59 -5.19 -15.81
N ILE A 70 4.91 -4.57 -14.87
CA ILE A 70 5.41 -4.35 -13.50
C ILE A 70 4.82 -5.44 -12.61
N MET A 71 5.69 -6.19 -11.91
CA MET A 71 5.30 -7.26 -11.00
C MET A 71 5.75 -6.95 -9.58
N GLU A 72 4.83 -7.02 -8.62
CA GLU A 72 5.13 -6.88 -7.19
C GLU A 72 4.88 -8.20 -6.47
N PHE A 73 5.90 -8.76 -5.83
CA PHE A 73 5.79 -9.94 -5.00
C PHE A 73 5.71 -9.54 -3.53
N GLY A 74 4.65 -9.97 -2.84
CA GLY A 74 4.39 -9.58 -1.45
C GLY A 74 3.69 -8.23 -1.34
N CYS A 75 2.69 -7.97 -2.17
CA CYS A 75 1.99 -6.68 -2.24
C CYS A 75 1.15 -6.35 -0.99
N ARG A 76 0.80 -7.34 -0.18
CA ARG A 76 0.09 -7.22 1.10
C ARG A 76 -1.16 -6.34 1.02
N TRP A 77 -1.05 -5.05 1.37
CA TRP A 77 -2.15 -4.06 1.33
C TRP A 77 -2.31 -3.41 -0.05
N GLY A 78 -1.49 -3.76 -1.03
CA GLY A 78 -1.60 -3.29 -2.41
C GLY A 78 -1.31 -1.81 -2.65
N GLN A 79 -0.72 -1.10 -1.67
CA GLN A 79 -0.46 0.33 -1.81
C GLN A 79 0.40 0.66 -3.04
N ASN A 80 1.45 -0.12 -3.30
CA ASN A 80 2.32 0.15 -4.44
C ASN A 80 1.62 -0.16 -5.77
N LEU A 81 0.78 -1.21 -5.81
CA LEU A 81 -0.02 -1.51 -7.00
C LEU A 81 -0.93 -0.34 -7.36
N SER A 82 -1.65 0.21 -6.35
CA SER A 82 -2.49 1.38 -6.53
C SER A 82 -1.69 2.60 -6.99
N LEU A 83 -0.51 2.87 -6.40
CA LEU A 83 0.38 3.96 -6.82
C LEU A 83 0.83 3.78 -8.27
N PHE A 84 1.25 2.57 -8.66
CA PHE A 84 1.71 2.30 -10.03
C PHE A 84 0.59 2.43 -11.06
N LEU A 85 -0.64 2.05 -10.73
CA LEU A 85 -1.80 2.30 -11.60
C LEU A 85 -2.03 3.80 -11.80
N ASN A 86 -1.97 4.58 -10.72
CA ASN A 86 -2.07 6.04 -10.80
C ASN A 86 -0.92 6.65 -11.61
N PHE A 87 0.33 6.22 -11.39
CA PHE A 87 1.47 6.71 -12.15
C PHE A 87 1.39 6.33 -13.63
N ARG A 88 0.88 5.13 -13.95
CA ARG A 88 0.58 4.77 -15.34
C ARG A 88 -0.42 5.76 -15.96
N GLY A 89 -1.51 6.06 -15.27
CA GLY A 89 -2.49 7.04 -15.73
C GLY A 89 -1.91 8.45 -15.91
N ILE A 90 -0.93 8.85 -15.11
CA ILE A 90 -0.27 10.17 -15.19
C ILE A 90 0.77 10.22 -16.32
N TYR A 91 1.67 9.22 -16.39
CA TYR A 91 2.83 9.26 -17.28
C TYR A 91 2.64 8.54 -18.61
N GLU A 92 1.80 7.52 -18.63
CA GLU A 92 1.56 6.66 -19.79
C GLU A 92 0.06 6.40 -19.99
N PRO A 93 -0.79 7.45 -20.07
CA PRO A 93 -2.25 7.30 -20.03
C PRO A 93 -2.82 6.43 -21.16
N TYR A 94 -2.10 6.31 -22.26
CA TYR A 94 -2.50 5.50 -23.43
C TYR A 94 -1.78 4.15 -23.53
N ASN A 95 -0.92 3.81 -22.57
CA ASN A 95 -0.21 2.54 -22.57
C ASN A 95 -1.09 1.43 -21.94
N MET A 96 -1.97 0.86 -22.74
CA MET A 96 -2.85 -0.24 -22.31
C MET A 96 -2.14 -1.59 -22.20
N GLN A 97 -0.91 -1.70 -22.71
CA GLN A 97 -0.18 -2.98 -22.75
C GLN A 97 0.57 -3.24 -21.44
N LYS A 98 1.08 -2.19 -20.77
CA LYS A 98 1.81 -2.33 -19.51
C LYS A 98 0.86 -2.71 -18.38
N LYS A 99 0.93 -3.96 -17.93
CA LYS A 99 0.14 -4.46 -16.79
C LYS A 99 0.88 -4.22 -15.47
N ILE A 100 0.11 -4.07 -14.40
CA ILE A 100 0.62 -3.98 -13.03
C ILE A 100 0.03 -5.17 -12.29
N ILE A 101 0.89 -6.11 -11.87
CA ILE A 101 0.50 -7.43 -11.38
C ILE A 101 1.04 -7.61 -9.97
N GLY A 102 0.16 -7.93 -9.02
CA GLY A 102 0.52 -8.25 -7.63
C GLY A 102 0.43 -9.74 -7.34
N PHE A 103 1.37 -10.24 -6.56
CA PHE A 103 1.39 -11.61 -6.06
C PHE A 103 1.46 -11.62 -4.54
N ASP A 104 0.44 -12.13 -3.89
CA ASP A 104 0.41 -12.28 -2.42
C ASP A 104 -0.50 -13.45 -2.03
N THR A 105 -0.22 -14.08 -0.92
CA THR A 105 -1.09 -15.10 -0.34
C THR A 105 -2.20 -14.50 0.52
N PHE A 106 -2.07 -13.23 0.91
CA PHE A 106 -2.89 -12.51 1.87
C PHE A 106 -3.01 -13.18 3.26
N SER A 107 -2.50 -14.40 3.38
CA SER A 107 -2.48 -15.19 4.62
C SER A 107 -1.21 -14.99 5.45
N GLY A 108 -0.26 -14.19 4.94
CA GLY A 108 1.04 -13.97 5.55
C GLY A 108 2.02 -15.10 5.26
N PHE A 109 3.09 -15.20 6.05
CA PHE A 109 4.11 -16.23 5.83
C PHE A 109 3.51 -17.64 6.02
N PRO A 110 3.59 -18.54 5.03
CA PRO A 110 3.08 -19.92 5.17
C PRO A 110 3.95 -20.74 6.13
N SER A 111 5.25 -20.53 6.10
CA SER A 111 6.22 -21.20 6.97
C SER A 111 7.42 -20.28 7.20
N ILE A 112 8.25 -20.61 8.17
CA ILE A 112 9.48 -19.88 8.48
C ILE A 112 10.64 -20.87 8.50
N SER A 113 11.71 -20.53 7.81
CA SER A 113 12.92 -21.33 7.77
C SER A 113 13.65 -21.31 9.14
N LYS A 114 14.44 -22.36 9.39
CA LYS A 114 15.28 -22.42 10.59
C LYS A 114 16.27 -21.26 10.70
N TYR A 115 16.65 -20.66 9.59
CA TYR A 115 17.60 -19.54 9.51
C TYR A 115 16.95 -18.21 9.88
N GLU A 116 15.68 -18.01 9.56
CA GLU A 116 14.92 -16.79 9.87
C GLU A 116 14.55 -16.68 11.37
N ASN A 117 14.55 -17.83 12.08
CA ASN A 117 14.21 -17.89 13.51
C ASN A 117 15.26 -17.24 14.43
N LYS A 118 16.44 -16.87 13.92
CA LYS A 118 17.51 -16.20 14.68
C LYS A 118 17.28 -14.70 14.84
N GLY A 119 16.35 -14.10 14.09
CA GLY A 119 16.02 -12.70 14.11
C GLY A 119 14.89 -12.33 15.09
N ASN A 120 14.09 -11.35 14.73
CA ASN A 120 13.00 -10.85 15.56
C ASN A 120 11.84 -11.87 15.64
N LYS A 121 11.84 -12.72 16.67
CA LYS A 121 10.85 -13.79 16.92
C LYS A 121 9.38 -13.32 16.90
N LYS A 122 9.12 -12.02 17.09
CA LYS A 122 7.76 -11.47 17.03
C LYS A 122 7.23 -11.32 15.60
N LEU A 123 8.11 -11.14 14.63
CA LEU A 123 7.77 -10.97 13.22
C LEU A 123 7.90 -12.27 12.43
N ALA A 124 8.84 -13.13 12.81
CA ALA A 124 9.12 -14.40 12.16
C ALA A 124 8.21 -15.51 12.75
N LYS A 125 6.96 -15.57 12.34
CA LYS A 125 6.02 -16.64 12.68
C LYS A 125 5.03 -16.86 11.53
N PRO A 126 4.53 -18.10 11.34
CA PRO A 126 3.49 -18.38 10.36
C PRO A 126 2.29 -17.46 10.53
N GLY A 127 1.73 -16.97 9.43
CA GLY A 127 0.62 -16.01 9.42
C GLY A 127 1.00 -14.57 9.77
N ALA A 128 2.29 -14.27 10.05
CA ALA A 128 2.72 -12.89 10.20
C ALA A 128 2.53 -12.14 8.87
N PHE A 129 2.22 -10.84 8.96
CA PHE A 129 1.91 -9.98 7.82
C PHE A 129 0.65 -10.35 7.03
N SER A 130 -0.20 -11.25 7.53
CA SER A 130 -1.51 -11.49 6.94
C SER A 130 -2.36 -10.22 6.90
N THR A 131 -3.27 -10.16 5.94
CA THR A 131 -4.32 -9.14 5.85
C THR A 131 -5.60 -9.60 6.57
N THR A 132 -6.69 -8.86 6.42
CA THR A 132 -8.01 -9.27 6.89
C THR A 132 -8.62 -10.31 5.97
N SER A 133 -9.56 -11.10 6.46
CA SER A 133 -10.32 -12.05 5.64
C SER A 133 -11.01 -11.33 4.47
N LYS A 134 -10.96 -11.93 3.29
CA LYS A 134 -11.55 -11.41 2.04
C LYS A 134 -10.93 -10.08 1.55
N TYR A 135 -9.74 -9.73 2.03
CA TYR A 135 -9.08 -8.49 1.63
C TYR A 135 -8.75 -8.45 0.14
N GLU A 136 -8.46 -9.59 -0.47
CA GLU A 136 -8.19 -9.73 -1.90
C GLU A 136 -9.30 -9.08 -2.75
N LYS A 137 -10.57 -9.42 -2.48
CA LYS A 137 -11.71 -8.82 -3.22
C LYS A 137 -11.81 -7.31 -3.02
N TYR A 138 -11.60 -6.85 -1.79
CA TYR A 138 -11.62 -5.42 -1.49
C TYR A 138 -10.49 -4.67 -2.22
N LEU A 139 -9.29 -5.27 -2.26
CA LEU A 139 -8.17 -4.70 -3.01
C LEU A 139 -8.46 -4.66 -4.51
N ASP A 140 -9.04 -5.73 -5.06
CA ASP A 140 -9.41 -5.82 -6.48
C ASP A 140 -10.39 -4.70 -6.87
N GLU A 141 -11.41 -4.44 -6.06
CA GLU A 141 -12.35 -3.31 -6.27
C GLU A 141 -11.61 -1.96 -6.31
N ILE A 142 -10.65 -1.73 -5.41
CA ILE A 142 -9.84 -0.49 -5.40
C ILE A 142 -8.97 -0.40 -6.65
N LEU A 143 -8.29 -1.49 -7.03
CA LEU A 143 -7.41 -1.49 -8.19
C LEU A 143 -8.18 -1.29 -9.51
N ASN A 144 -9.38 -1.87 -9.62
CA ASN A 144 -10.27 -1.63 -10.74
C ASN A 144 -10.70 -0.17 -10.83
N TYR A 145 -11.07 0.46 -9.70
CA TYR A 145 -11.34 1.89 -9.66
C TYR A 145 -10.13 2.70 -10.13
N GLN A 146 -8.93 2.45 -9.58
CA GLN A 146 -7.71 3.19 -9.96
C GLN A 146 -7.37 3.00 -11.46
N SER A 147 -7.63 1.82 -12.00
CA SER A 147 -7.43 1.57 -13.43
C SER A 147 -8.43 2.32 -14.30
N SER A 148 -9.68 2.48 -13.83
CA SER A 148 -10.75 3.17 -14.57
C SER A 148 -10.61 4.71 -14.58
N GLU A 149 -9.89 5.28 -13.63
CA GLU A 149 -9.58 6.72 -13.58
C GLU A 149 -8.55 7.14 -14.66
N SER A 150 -7.97 6.21 -15.39
CA SER A 150 -7.09 6.53 -16.52
C SER A 150 -7.90 7.11 -17.69
N PRO A 151 -7.44 8.19 -18.36
CA PRO A 151 -8.11 8.76 -19.54
C PRO A 151 -8.33 7.77 -20.69
N ALA A 152 -7.57 6.68 -20.72
CA ALA A 152 -7.66 5.62 -21.73
C ALA A 152 -8.59 4.47 -21.35
N SER A 153 -9.34 4.57 -20.27
CA SER A 153 -10.25 3.52 -19.80
C SER A 153 -11.65 3.58 -20.45
N HIS A 154 -11.83 4.39 -21.46
CA HIS A 154 -13.09 4.52 -22.20
C HIS A 154 -13.09 3.74 -23.50
#